data_35b542260e4ddb9fea1afc6cd5ee099c
#
_entry.id   35b542260e4ddb9fea1afc6cd5ee099c
#
_cell.length_a   1.000
_cell.length_b   1.000
_cell.length_c   1.000
_cell.angle_alpha   90.00
_cell.angle_beta   90.00
_cell.angle_gamma   90.00
#
_symmetry.space_group_name_H-M   'P 1'
#
loop_
_entity.id
_entity.type
_entity.pdbx_description
1 polymer ?
#
loop_
_entity_poly.entity_id
_entity_poly.type
_entity_poly.pdbx_seq_one_letter_code
_entity_poly.pdbx_strand_id
1 'polypeptide(L)'
;MLFRSSFTVPGVMKATLLINDQYLVERIEASVPNPVLGDMPVVTSFSEYRDFGPVKFPTRIEDQGGFDTASLIVTDVQPNAKVDLAVPQAAREARETVTSQRLGTGVWLIAGGSHNSVAVEARDHVVVIEGPLYDDRAGPVIDEVKKLVPGKPIRQVVNTHVHFDHSGGLGAFVAEGATIVTHAANRGYYEKAFAAPRTIKADRFAGAKRKLAIRTVGDKLVLGDAGQPIELHLLRGNLHNDSLLVAYLPKDKLLVQADVFAPLPPNAPAPATPSPVTLNLAENIERLKLDVDRIVGIHGGVAPAAELKRALGR
;
A
#
# COMPACT_ATOMS: atom_id res chain seq x y z
N MET A 1 32.41 -6.72 -26.69
CA MET A 1 31.48 -7.90 -26.77
C MET A 1 30.87 -8.06 -25.39
N LEU A 2 29.52 -8.13 -25.27
CA LEU A 2 28.88 -8.33 -23.96
C LEU A 2 28.73 -9.82 -23.69
N PHE A 3 29.21 -10.29 -22.56
CA PHE A 3 28.92 -11.62 -22.05
C PHE A 3 27.63 -11.58 -21.24
N ARG A 4 26.82 -12.65 -21.34
CA ARG A 4 25.57 -12.79 -20.56
C ARG A 4 25.72 -13.97 -19.60
N SER A 5 25.38 -13.73 -18.34
CA SER A 5 25.28 -14.77 -17.32
C SER A 5 23.91 -14.68 -16.65
N SER A 6 23.15 -15.76 -16.63
CA SER A 6 21.82 -15.79 -16.04
C SER A 6 21.76 -16.74 -14.86
N PHE A 7 21.01 -16.36 -13.82
CA PHE A 7 20.80 -17.18 -12.64
C PHE A 7 19.40 -16.96 -12.05
N THR A 8 19.00 -17.86 -11.19
CA THR A 8 17.74 -17.77 -10.45
C THR A 8 18.00 -17.98 -8.96
N VAL A 9 17.48 -17.08 -8.13
CA VAL A 9 17.39 -17.26 -6.68
C VAL A 9 15.91 -17.57 -6.38
N PRO A 10 15.57 -18.81 -6.00
CA PRO A 10 14.18 -19.22 -5.81
C PRO A 10 13.43 -18.33 -4.81
N GLY A 11 12.24 -17.86 -5.19
CA GLY A 11 11.40 -16.98 -4.37
C GLY A 11 11.89 -15.53 -4.27
N VAL A 12 13.04 -15.18 -4.85
CA VAL A 12 13.68 -13.86 -4.75
C VAL A 12 13.77 -13.19 -6.10
N MET A 13 14.45 -13.80 -7.08
CA MET A 13 14.65 -13.17 -8.39
C MET A 13 15.05 -14.15 -9.48
N LYS A 14 14.82 -13.71 -10.72
CA LYS A 14 15.52 -14.22 -11.93
C LYS A 14 16.33 -13.07 -12.48
N ALA A 15 17.61 -13.26 -12.76
CA ALA A 15 18.49 -12.19 -13.20
C ALA A 15 19.41 -12.61 -14.35
N THR A 16 19.78 -11.64 -15.18
CA THR A 16 20.79 -11.73 -16.23
C THR A 16 21.76 -10.57 -16.07
N LEU A 17 23.05 -10.90 -15.96
CA LEU A 17 24.14 -9.93 -15.93
C LEU A 17 24.66 -9.71 -17.34
N LEU A 18 24.90 -8.47 -17.70
CA LEU A 18 25.61 -8.06 -18.90
C LEU A 18 27.01 -7.59 -18.46
N ILE A 19 28.03 -8.26 -18.98
CA ILE A 19 29.43 -8.06 -18.59
C ILE A 19 30.19 -7.60 -19.83
N ASN A 20 30.97 -6.54 -19.72
CA ASN A 20 31.75 -5.99 -20.81
C ASN A 20 33.05 -6.76 -21.07
N ASP A 21 33.84 -6.31 -22.04
CA ASP A 21 35.12 -6.90 -22.43
C ASP A 21 36.26 -6.68 -21.40
N GLN A 22 36.03 -5.83 -20.43
CA GLN A 22 36.89 -5.62 -19.25
C GLN A 22 36.47 -6.49 -18.05
N TYR A 23 35.50 -7.42 -18.25
CA TYR A 23 34.93 -8.29 -17.21
C TYR A 23 34.20 -7.51 -16.10
N LEU A 24 33.70 -6.31 -16.39
CA LEU A 24 32.91 -5.50 -15.45
C LEU A 24 31.42 -5.66 -15.77
N VAL A 25 30.59 -5.74 -14.74
CA VAL A 25 29.12 -5.77 -14.88
C VAL A 25 28.63 -4.39 -15.27
N GLU A 26 28.04 -4.23 -16.44
CA GLU A 26 27.47 -2.96 -16.88
C GLU A 26 25.98 -2.86 -16.53
N ARG A 27 25.31 -4.02 -16.49
CA ARG A 27 23.86 -4.02 -16.30
C ARG A 27 23.39 -5.35 -15.71
N ILE A 28 22.40 -5.27 -14.82
CA ILE A 28 21.62 -6.41 -14.36
C ILE A 28 20.18 -6.20 -14.80
N GLU A 29 19.64 -7.15 -15.54
CA GLU A 29 18.22 -7.24 -15.88
C GLU A 29 17.62 -8.33 -15.00
N ALA A 30 16.72 -7.95 -14.11
CA ALA A 30 16.10 -8.88 -13.16
C ALA A 30 14.57 -8.83 -13.22
N SER A 31 13.94 -9.90 -12.73
CA SER A 31 12.54 -9.89 -12.32
C SER A 31 12.48 -10.24 -10.84
N VAL A 32 11.75 -9.45 -10.07
CA VAL A 32 11.56 -9.62 -8.62
C VAL A 32 10.07 -9.68 -8.28
N PRO A 33 9.67 -10.41 -7.24
CA PRO A 33 8.27 -10.45 -6.84
C PRO A 33 7.85 -9.09 -6.24
N ASN A 34 6.76 -8.54 -6.75
CA ASN A 34 6.13 -7.33 -6.21
C ASN A 34 4.68 -7.67 -5.83
N PRO A 35 4.17 -7.25 -4.65
CA PRO A 35 2.81 -7.58 -4.20
C PRO A 35 1.71 -7.11 -5.15
N VAL A 36 1.90 -5.99 -5.83
CA VAL A 36 0.94 -5.42 -6.77
C VAL A 36 1.22 -5.88 -8.19
N LEU A 37 2.47 -5.69 -8.66
CA LEU A 37 2.84 -5.82 -10.08
C LEU A 37 3.24 -7.25 -10.50
N GLY A 38 3.23 -8.21 -9.58
CA GLY A 38 3.65 -9.59 -9.88
C GLY A 38 5.17 -9.72 -10.08
N ASP A 39 5.59 -10.43 -11.10
CA ASP A 39 7.02 -10.57 -11.47
C ASP A 39 7.50 -9.27 -12.13
N MET A 40 7.87 -8.29 -11.30
CA MET A 40 8.22 -6.94 -11.72
C MET A 40 9.63 -6.90 -12.33
N PRO A 41 9.80 -6.35 -13.54
CA PRO A 41 11.13 -6.13 -14.10
C PRO A 41 11.88 -5.03 -13.35
N VAL A 42 13.16 -5.27 -13.10
CA VAL A 42 14.11 -4.31 -12.52
C VAL A 42 15.38 -4.29 -13.38
N VAL A 43 15.88 -3.10 -13.61
CA VAL A 43 17.13 -2.89 -14.35
C VAL A 43 18.07 -2.05 -13.52
N THR A 44 19.24 -2.60 -13.19
CA THR A 44 20.31 -1.87 -12.50
C THR A 44 21.48 -1.69 -13.48
N SER A 45 21.90 -0.46 -13.69
CA SER A 45 23.05 -0.10 -14.55
C SER A 45 24.22 0.39 -13.69
N PHE A 46 25.41 -0.01 -14.08
CA PHE A 46 26.66 0.27 -13.36
C PHE A 46 27.62 1.00 -14.31
N SER A 47 28.16 2.14 -13.86
CA SER A 47 29.09 2.93 -14.67
C SER A 47 30.11 3.67 -13.81
N GLU A 48 31.03 4.37 -14.46
CA GLU A 48 32.08 5.17 -13.81
C GLU A 48 32.92 4.35 -12.82
N TYR A 49 33.36 3.16 -13.27
CA TYR A 49 34.19 2.28 -12.46
C TYR A 49 35.52 2.93 -12.05
N ARG A 50 35.84 2.87 -10.77
CA ARG A 50 37.12 3.37 -10.19
C ARG A 50 37.79 2.28 -9.39
N ASP A 51 39.10 2.44 -9.19
CA ASP A 51 39.89 1.56 -8.34
C ASP A 51 39.80 2.01 -6.89
N PHE A 52 39.42 1.09 -6.01
CA PHE A 52 39.45 1.25 -4.55
C PHE A 52 40.33 0.16 -3.96
N GLY A 53 41.65 0.38 -4.05
CA GLY A 53 42.66 -0.61 -3.67
C GLY A 53 42.59 -1.84 -4.62
N PRO A 54 42.36 -3.05 -4.12
CA PRO A 54 42.35 -4.26 -4.94
C PRO A 54 41.08 -4.48 -5.74
N VAL A 55 40.08 -3.63 -5.58
CA VAL A 55 38.76 -3.81 -6.26
C VAL A 55 38.40 -2.64 -7.17
N LYS A 56 37.82 -2.95 -8.33
CA LYS A 56 37.12 -1.98 -9.16
C LYS A 56 35.65 -1.94 -8.72
N PHE A 57 35.11 -0.75 -8.47
CA PHE A 57 33.74 -0.59 -8.08
C PHE A 57 33.07 0.53 -8.88
N PRO A 58 31.78 0.38 -9.28
CA PRO A 58 31.06 1.42 -10.00
C PRO A 58 30.75 2.58 -9.05
N THR A 59 31.05 3.80 -9.46
CA THR A 59 30.72 4.99 -8.66
C THR A 59 29.38 5.60 -9.04
N ARG A 60 28.79 5.16 -10.15
CA ARG A 60 27.40 5.49 -10.51
C ARG A 60 26.59 4.20 -10.66
N ILE A 61 25.50 4.11 -9.91
CA ILE A 61 24.54 3.01 -9.97
C ILE A 61 23.16 3.62 -10.23
N GLU A 62 22.52 3.18 -11.30
CA GLU A 62 21.15 3.60 -11.67
C GLU A 62 20.25 2.39 -11.60
N ASP A 63 19.18 2.52 -10.81
CA ASP A 63 18.19 1.46 -10.61
C ASP A 63 16.83 1.92 -11.14
N GLN A 64 16.14 1.05 -11.87
CA GLN A 64 14.81 1.29 -12.41
C GLN A 64 13.93 0.07 -12.19
N GLY A 65 12.85 0.24 -11.45
CA GLY A 65 11.89 -0.82 -11.20
C GLY A 65 10.48 -0.29 -10.94
N GLY A 66 9.48 -0.88 -11.54
CA GLY A 66 8.10 -0.42 -11.43
C GLY A 66 7.94 1.02 -11.93
N PHE A 67 7.62 1.93 -11.01
CA PHE A 67 7.50 3.37 -11.27
C PHE A 67 8.69 4.18 -10.74
N ASP A 68 9.62 3.52 -10.05
CA ASP A 68 10.70 4.17 -9.34
C ASP A 68 11.99 4.15 -10.16
N THR A 69 12.75 5.24 -10.07
CA THR A 69 14.12 5.35 -10.54
C THR A 69 14.97 5.89 -9.41
N ALA A 70 16.14 5.26 -9.17
CA ALA A 70 17.10 5.74 -8.21
C ALA A 70 18.47 5.91 -8.88
N SER A 71 19.19 6.97 -8.50
CA SER A 71 20.58 7.18 -8.91
C SER A 71 21.43 7.31 -7.65
N LEU A 72 22.40 6.42 -7.49
CA LEU A 72 23.32 6.41 -6.38
C LEU A 72 24.71 6.83 -6.88
N ILE A 73 25.32 7.76 -6.15
CA ILE A 73 26.72 8.15 -6.33
C ILE A 73 27.52 7.58 -5.17
N VAL A 74 28.43 6.67 -5.47
CA VAL A 74 29.30 6.04 -4.48
C VAL A 74 30.55 6.93 -4.30
N THR A 75 30.73 7.44 -3.10
CA THR A 75 31.81 8.36 -2.76
C THR A 75 33.04 7.67 -2.18
N ASP A 76 32.85 6.54 -1.50
CA ASP A 76 33.94 5.76 -0.90
C ASP A 76 33.59 4.26 -0.86
N VAL A 77 34.60 3.40 -0.94
CA VAL A 77 34.49 1.95 -0.81
C VAL A 77 35.61 1.44 0.05
N GLN A 78 35.31 0.72 1.11
CA GLN A 78 36.23 0.09 2.01
C GLN A 78 36.24 -1.42 1.83
N PRO A 79 37.12 -1.98 1.00
CA PRO A 79 37.19 -3.42 0.80
C PRO A 79 37.51 -4.16 2.10
N ASN A 80 36.85 -5.30 2.31
CA ASN A 80 37.02 -6.15 3.49
C ASN A 80 36.79 -5.47 4.85
N ALA A 81 35.97 -4.40 4.88
CA ALA A 81 35.59 -3.78 6.13
C ALA A 81 34.85 -4.82 7.02
N LYS A 82 35.20 -4.82 8.31
CA LYS A 82 34.47 -5.63 9.29
C LYS A 82 33.10 -4.98 9.54
N VAL A 83 32.03 -5.64 9.14
CA VAL A 83 30.67 -5.20 9.39
C VAL A 83 29.90 -6.27 10.19
N ASP A 84 29.11 -5.83 11.16
CA ASP A 84 28.17 -6.71 11.84
C ASP A 84 26.84 -6.71 11.05
N LEU A 85 26.58 -7.82 10.39
CA LEU A 85 25.34 -8.07 9.62
C LEU A 85 24.35 -8.98 10.36
N ALA A 86 24.54 -9.18 11.67
CA ALA A 86 23.63 -10.01 12.45
C ALA A 86 22.24 -9.35 12.49
N VAL A 87 21.26 -10.05 11.96
CA VAL A 87 19.85 -9.63 12.08
C VAL A 87 19.43 -9.77 13.54
N PRO A 88 18.95 -8.72 14.23
CA PRO A 88 18.44 -8.83 15.59
C PRO A 88 17.37 -9.90 15.73
N GLN A 89 17.33 -10.62 16.85
CA GLN A 89 16.38 -11.69 17.10
C GLN A 89 14.93 -11.19 16.94
N ALA A 90 14.61 -10.01 17.46
CA ALA A 90 13.28 -9.39 17.32
C ALA A 90 12.85 -9.22 15.86
N ALA A 91 13.80 -8.88 14.96
CA ALA A 91 13.49 -8.76 13.53
C ALA A 91 13.30 -10.12 12.84
N ARG A 92 14.01 -11.16 13.28
CA ARG A 92 13.83 -12.54 12.78
C ARG A 92 12.51 -13.14 13.19
N GLU A 93 12.02 -12.81 14.38
CA GLU A 93 10.81 -13.33 14.98
C GLU A 93 9.57 -12.48 14.72
N ALA A 94 9.75 -11.31 14.12
CA ALA A 94 8.65 -10.43 13.78
C ALA A 94 7.60 -11.14 12.91
N ARG A 95 6.35 -10.98 13.29
CA ARG A 95 5.20 -11.51 12.54
C ARG A 95 4.16 -10.42 12.41
N GLU A 96 3.46 -10.42 11.29
CA GLU A 96 2.32 -9.54 11.11
C GLU A 96 1.18 -9.96 12.06
N THR A 97 0.78 -9.03 12.89
CA THR A 97 -0.33 -9.20 13.83
C THR A 97 -1.28 -8.03 13.72
N VAL A 98 -2.54 -8.27 14.07
CA VAL A 98 -3.55 -7.22 14.12
C VAL A 98 -4.27 -7.24 15.47
N THR A 99 -4.77 -6.06 15.85
CA THR A 99 -5.72 -5.87 16.93
C THR A 99 -6.99 -5.26 16.38
N SER A 100 -8.13 -5.51 17.04
CA SER A 100 -9.40 -4.90 16.63
C SER A 100 -9.93 -3.97 17.71
N GLN A 101 -10.51 -2.85 17.27
CA GLN A 101 -11.21 -1.88 18.09
C GLN A 101 -12.60 -1.61 17.50
N ARG A 102 -13.64 -1.74 18.32
CA ARG A 102 -15.00 -1.40 17.88
C ARG A 102 -15.16 0.11 17.76
N LEU A 103 -15.58 0.57 16.59
CA LEU A 103 -15.83 1.99 16.30
C LEU A 103 -17.32 2.35 16.35
N GLY A 104 -18.18 1.39 16.06
CA GLY A 104 -19.64 1.55 16.01
C GLY A 104 -20.32 0.17 15.98
N THR A 105 -21.64 0.17 15.80
CA THR A 105 -22.39 -1.08 15.63
C THR A 105 -22.07 -1.70 14.28
N GLY A 106 -21.39 -2.86 14.29
CA GLY A 106 -20.94 -3.51 13.05
C GLY A 106 -19.78 -2.80 12.36
N VAL A 107 -18.99 -1.98 13.10
CA VAL A 107 -17.84 -1.25 12.54
C VAL A 107 -16.62 -1.46 13.43
N TRP A 108 -15.52 -1.91 12.84
CA TRP A 108 -14.26 -2.17 13.55
C TRP A 108 -13.06 -1.57 12.81
N LEU A 109 -12.17 -0.94 13.58
CA LEU A 109 -10.80 -0.70 13.16
C LEU A 109 -10.01 -1.99 13.35
N ILE A 110 -9.26 -2.41 12.35
CA ILE A 110 -8.31 -3.52 12.42
C ILE A 110 -6.92 -2.91 12.25
N ALA A 111 -6.24 -2.73 13.36
CA ALA A 111 -4.97 -2.03 13.46
C ALA A 111 -3.80 -3.01 13.48
N GLY A 112 -2.68 -2.62 12.90
CA GLY A 112 -1.42 -3.37 12.99
C GLY A 112 -0.33 -2.75 12.13
N GLY A 113 0.88 -2.73 12.65
CA GLY A 113 2.03 -2.13 11.98
C GLY A 113 1.77 -0.66 11.62
N SER A 114 2.04 -0.30 10.39
CA SER A 114 1.92 1.07 9.87
C SER A 114 0.56 1.39 9.24
N HIS A 115 -0.29 0.37 8.99
CA HIS A 115 -1.53 0.53 8.23
C HIS A 115 -2.70 -0.13 8.93
N ASN A 116 -3.84 0.51 8.89
CA ASN A 116 -5.11 0.00 9.38
C ASN A 116 -6.01 -0.46 8.23
N SER A 117 -7.01 -1.27 8.58
CA SER A 117 -8.17 -1.52 7.75
C SER A 117 -9.43 -1.25 8.57
N VAL A 118 -10.55 -0.95 7.92
CA VAL A 118 -11.84 -0.82 8.59
C VAL A 118 -12.79 -1.88 8.06
N ALA A 119 -13.34 -2.71 8.95
CA ALA A 119 -14.36 -3.70 8.61
C ALA A 119 -15.74 -3.14 8.93
N VAL A 120 -16.67 -3.27 7.99
CA VAL A 120 -18.05 -2.82 8.12
C VAL A 120 -18.99 -3.98 7.80
N GLU A 121 -19.77 -4.38 8.79
CA GLU A 121 -20.75 -5.44 8.68
C GLU A 121 -22.03 -4.91 8.01
N ALA A 122 -22.36 -5.50 6.87
CA ALA A 122 -23.66 -5.37 6.22
C ALA A 122 -24.57 -6.56 6.61
N ARG A 123 -25.83 -6.56 6.12
CA ARG A 123 -26.80 -7.58 6.47
C ARG A 123 -26.34 -9.01 6.18
N ASP A 124 -25.68 -9.25 5.04
CA ASP A 124 -25.31 -10.59 4.56
C ASP A 124 -23.84 -10.74 4.16
N HIS A 125 -23.03 -9.72 4.38
CA HIS A 125 -21.60 -9.71 4.04
C HIS A 125 -20.83 -8.65 4.85
N VAL A 126 -19.50 -8.63 4.66
CA VAL A 126 -18.62 -7.60 5.18
C VAL A 126 -17.98 -6.82 4.02
N VAL A 127 -17.87 -5.51 4.19
CA VAL A 127 -17.04 -4.62 3.38
C VAL A 127 -15.80 -4.28 4.18
N VAL A 128 -14.62 -4.47 3.59
CA VAL A 128 -13.35 -4.03 4.20
C VAL A 128 -12.85 -2.81 3.45
N ILE A 129 -12.44 -1.77 4.17
CA ILE A 129 -11.80 -0.58 3.62
C ILE A 129 -10.31 -0.72 3.86
N GLU A 130 -9.52 -0.71 2.81
CA GLU A 130 -8.09 -0.95 2.65
C GLU A 130 -7.64 -2.41 2.78
N GLY A 131 -6.88 -2.82 1.74
CA GLY A 131 -6.13 -4.07 1.70
C GLY A 131 -4.62 -3.78 1.60
N PRO A 132 -3.97 -3.37 2.71
CA PRO A 132 -2.67 -2.76 2.68
C PRO A 132 -1.52 -3.74 2.48
N LEU A 133 -0.37 -3.23 2.04
CA LEU A 133 0.97 -3.79 2.01
C LEU A 133 1.13 -5.07 1.17
N TYR A 134 0.84 -6.25 1.72
CA TYR A 134 1.11 -7.56 1.11
C TYR A 134 0.28 -8.67 1.77
N ASP A 135 0.37 -9.88 1.23
CA ASP A 135 -0.41 -11.04 1.69
C ASP A 135 -0.25 -11.35 3.18
N ASP A 136 0.99 -11.30 3.71
CA ASP A 136 1.26 -11.60 5.12
C ASP A 136 0.60 -10.58 6.07
N ARG A 137 0.31 -9.36 5.58
CA ARG A 137 -0.45 -8.34 6.29
C ARG A 137 -1.96 -8.49 6.09
N ALA A 138 -2.40 -8.77 4.88
CA ALA A 138 -3.81 -8.93 4.55
C ALA A 138 -4.42 -10.18 5.18
N GLY A 139 -3.63 -11.26 5.32
CA GLY A 139 -4.07 -12.51 5.95
C GLY A 139 -4.63 -12.32 7.36
N PRO A 140 -3.86 -11.79 8.32
CA PRO A 140 -4.34 -11.46 9.67
C PRO A 140 -5.57 -10.55 9.69
N VAL A 141 -5.68 -9.58 8.77
CA VAL A 141 -6.89 -8.73 8.65
C VAL A 141 -8.11 -9.58 8.29
N ILE A 142 -7.99 -10.44 7.27
CA ILE A 142 -9.07 -11.33 6.82
C ILE A 142 -9.49 -12.29 7.96
N ASP A 143 -8.52 -12.87 8.65
CA ASP A 143 -8.76 -13.80 9.75
C ASP A 143 -9.47 -13.11 10.92
N GLU A 144 -9.07 -11.88 11.26
CA GLU A 144 -9.72 -11.12 12.32
C GLU A 144 -11.15 -10.71 11.92
N VAL A 145 -11.39 -10.29 10.68
CA VAL A 145 -12.75 -10.01 10.17
C VAL A 145 -13.65 -11.26 10.31
N LYS A 146 -13.15 -12.45 9.95
CA LYS A 146 -13.92 -13.70 10.07
C LYS A 146 -14.25 -14.06 11.52
N LYS A 147 -13.39 -13.70 12.47
CA LYS A 147 -13.65 -13.87 13.91
C LYS A 147 -14.70 -12.88 14.44
N LEU A 148 -14.60 -11.61 14.02
CA LEU A 148 -15.51 -10.56 14.45
C LEU A 148 -16.91 -10.71 13.88
N VAL A 149 -17.02 -11.22 12.65
CA VAL A 149 -18.30 -11.38 11.93
C VAL A 149 -18.41 -12.80 11.35
N PRO A 150 -18.61 -13.81 12.21
CA PRO A 150 -18.65 -15.19 11.76
C PRO A 150 -19.84 -15.46 10.83
N GLY A 151 -19.62 -16.27 9.80
CA GLY A 151 -20.63 -16.69 8.85
C GLY A 151 -20.95 -15.70 7.73
N LYS A 152 -20.40 -14.49 7.74
CA LYS A 152 -20.56 -13.53 6.63
C LYS A 152 -19.28 -13.45 5.78
N PRO A 153 -19.38 -13.60 4.45
CA PRO A 153 -18.23 -13.48 3.56
C PRO A 153 -17.77 -12.03 3.42
N ILE A 154 -16.48 -11.80 3.22
CA ILE A 154 -15.95 -10.51 2.75
C ILE A 154 -16.27 -10.42 1.25
N ARG A 155 -17.25 -9.59 0.86
CA ARG A 155 -17.65 -9.46 -0.55
C ARG A 155 -17.00 -8.31 -1.28
N GLN A 156 -16.50 -7.33 -0.55
CA GLN A 156 -15.92 -6.13 -1.14
C GLN A 156 -14.72 -5.69 -0.33
N VAL A 157 -13.67 -5.28 -1.03
CA VAL A 157 -12.54 -4.54 -0.47
C VAL A 157 -12.46 -3.20 -1.18
N VAL A 158 -12.58 -2.12 -0.41
CA VAL A 158 -12.43 -0.76 -0.92
C VAL A 158 -10.95 -0.41 -0.90
N ASN A 159 -10.44 0.06 -2.03
CA ASN A 159 -9.11 0.61 -2.15
C ASN A 159 -9.23 2.12 -2.34
N THR A 160 -8.60 2.90 -1.46
CA THR A 160 -8.67 4.36 -1.52
C THR A 160 -7.92 4.92 -2.72
N HIS A 161 -6.74 4.39 -3.04
CA HIS A 161 -5.93 4.78 -4.20
C HIS A 161 -4.87 3.72 -4.54
N VAL A 162 -4.11 3.93 -5.63
CA VAL A 162 -3.23 2.92 -6.24
C VAL A 162 -1.85 2.77 -5.62
N HIS A 163 -1.46 3.58 -4.65
CA HIS A 163 -0.15 3.44 -4.05
C HIS A 163 0.02 2.02 -3.48
N PHE A 164 1.24 1.53 -3.56
CA PHE A 164 1.57 0.12 -3.29
C PHE A 164 1.17 -0.30 -1.87
N ASP A 165 1.42 0.57 -0.90
CA ASP A 165 1.14 0.35 0.51
C ASP A 165 -0.38 0.28 0.85
N HIS A 166 -1.25 0.77 -0.05
CA HIS A 166 -2.72 0.66 0.04
C HIS A 166 -3.30 -0.45 -0.84
N SER A 167 -2.50 -1.02 -1.74
CA SER A 167 -3.00 -1.95 -2.75
C SER A 167 -2.33 -3.33 -2.73
N GLY A 168 -1.19 -3.49 -2.06
CA GLY A 168 -0.43 -4.73 -2.13
C GLY A 168 -1.10 -5.95 -1.50
N GLY A 169 -2.02 -5.76 -0.57
CA GLY A 169 -2.81 -6.85 0.04
C GLY A 169 -4.11 -7.20 -0.69
N LEU A 170 -4.50 -6.45 -1.72
CA LEU A 170 -5.77 -6.68 -2.44
C LEU A 170 -5.88 -8.08 -3.03
N GLY A 171 -4.76 -8.69 -3.44
CA GLY A 171 -4.70 -10.05 -3.96
C GLY A 171 -5.27 -11.08 -2.99
N ALA A 172 -4.99 -10.96 -1.70
CA ALA A 172 -5.51 -11.85 -0.67
C ALA A 172 -7.04 -11.75 -0.56
N PHE A 173 -7.62 -10.54 -0.64
CA PHE A 173 -9.07 -10.35 -0.62
C PHE A 173 -9.75 -10.90 -1.87
N VAL A 174 -9.13 -10.73 -3.06
CA VAL A 174 -9.64 -11.34 -4.30
C VAL A 174 -9.59 -12.87 -4.21
N ALA A 175 -8.57 -13.45 -3.58
CA ALA A 175 -8.49 -14.88 -3.31
C ALA A 175 -9.65 -15.37 -2.43
N GLU A 176 -10.12 -14.58 -1.48
CA GLU A 176 -11.32 -14.85 -0.67
C GLU A 176 -12.64 -14.66 -1.46
N GLY A 177 -12.58 -14.11 -2.67
CA GLY A 177 -13.74 -13.86 -3.54
C GLY A 177 -14.31 -12.44 -3.43
N ALA A 178 -13.59 -11.51 -2.81
CA ALA A 178 -13.99 -10.13 -2.72
C ALA A 178 -13.84 -9.41 -4.08
N THR A 179 -14.75 -8.47 -4.34
CA THR A 179 -14.65 -7.50 -5.44
C THR A 179 -13.86 -6.30 -4.97
N ILE A 180 -12.86 -5.86 -5.75
CA ILE A 180 -12.17 -4.59 -5.50
C ILE A 180 -13.10 -3.44 -5.88
N VAL A 181 -13.29 -2.50 -4.94
CA VAL A 181 -14.03 -1.27 -5.18
C VAL A 181 -13.04 -0.11 -5.16
N THR A 182 -12.86 0.58 -6.27
CA THR A 182 -11.87 1.65 -6.43
C THR A 182 -12.34 2.70 -7.43
N HIS A 183 -11.67 3.86 -7.51
CA HIS A 183 -12.02 4.89 -8.48
C HIS A 183 -11.91 4.37 -9.93
N ALA A 184 -12.76 4.89 -10.81
CA ALA A 184 -12.84 4.44 -12.21
C ALA A 184 -11.50 4.54 -12.97
N ALA A 185 -10.70 5.56 -12.67
CA ALA A 185 -9.37 5.74 -13.27
C ALA A 185 -8.39 4.60 -12.97
N ASN A 186 -8.59 3.85 -11.89
CA ASN A 186 -7.70 2.80 -11.43
C ASN A 186 -8.00 1.42 -12.08
N ARG A 187 -9.13 1.27 -12.78
CA ARG A 187 -9.54 -0.01 -13.36
C ARG A 187 -8.47 -0.63 -14.24
N GLY A 188 -8.00 0.11 -15.25
CA GLY A 188 -7.01 -0.43 -16.20
C GLY A 188 -5.66 -0.76 -15.55
N TYR A 189 -5.28 -0.01 -14.51
CA TYR A 189 -4.10 -0.33 -13.71
C TYR A 189 -4.23 -1.69 -13.04
N TYR A 190 -5.32 -1.96 -12.33
CA TYR A 190 -5.54 -3.23 -11.65
C TYR A 190 -5.75 -4.39 -12.63
N GLU A 191 -6.46 -4.20 -13.74
CA GLU A 191 -6.60 -5.22 -14.77
C GLU A 191 -5.23 -5.66 -15.28
N LYS A 192 -4.32 -4.72 -15.54
CA LYS A 192 -2.94 -5.02 -15.96
C LYS A 192 -2.12 -5.67 -14.85
N ALA A 193 -2.18 -5.14 -13.62
CA ALA A 193 -1.42 -5.65 -12.48
C ALA A 193 -1.82 -7.08 -12.10
N PHE A 194 -3.11 -7.40 -12.11
CA PHE A 194 -3.60 -8.75 -11.80
C PHE A 194 -3.42 -9.75 -12.95
N ALA A 195 -3.23 -9.29 -14.18
CA ALA A 195 -2.86 -10.14 -15.33
C ALA A 195 -1.36 -10.47 -15.36
N ALA A 196 -0.52 -9.75 -14.60
CA ALA A 196 0.92 -9.98 -14.56
C ALA A 196 1.27 -11.34 -13.97
N PRO A 197 2.31 -12.03 -14.49
CA PRO A 197 2.74 -13.32 -13.94
C PRO A 197 3.24 -13.18 -12.49
N ARG A 198 3.06 -14.26 -11.70
CA ARG A 198 3.50 -14.38 -10.31
C ARG A 198 4.23 -15.71 -10.13
N THR A 199 5.31 -15.90 -10.92
CA THR A 199 6.02 -17.18 -11.03
C THR A 199 7.24 -17.28 -10.13
N ILE A 200 7.76 -16.15 -9.64
CA ILE A 200 8.93 -16.11 -8.76
C ILE A 200 8.51 -16.44 -7.32
N LYS A 201 7.47 -15.77 -6.84
CA LYS A 201 6.83 -16.02 -5.53
C LYS A 201 5.32 -15.96 -5.74
N ALA A 202 4.66 -17.11 -5.73
CA ALA A 202 3.21 -17.17 -5.82
C ALA A 202 2.58 -16.53 -4.57
N ASP A 203 1.61 -15.65 -4.80
CA ASP A 203 0.78 -15.05 -3.77
C ASP A 203 -0.55 -15.82 -3.60
N ARG A 204 -1.40 -15.42 -2.64
CA ARG A 204 -2.71 -16.05 -2.42
C ARG A 204 -3.60 -15.98 -3.64
N PHE A 205 -3.55 -14.86 -4.39
CA PHE A 205 -4.35 -14.70 -5.62
C PHE A 205 -3.95 -15.72 -6.69
N ALA A 206 -2.66 -15.90 -6.96
CA ALA A 206 -2.16 -16.88 -7.92
C ALA A 206 -2.57 -18.31 -7.56
N GLY A 207 -2.63 -18.64 -6.26
CA GLY A 207 -3.05 -19.96 -5.76
C GLY A 207 -4.55 -20.22 -5.81
N ALA A 208 -5.40 -19.18 -5.76
CA ALA A 208 -6.82 -19.31 -5.51
C ALA A 208 -7.70 -19.61 -6.74
N LYS A 209 -7.18 -19.55 -7.96
CA LYS A 209 -7.94 -19.72 -9.23
C LYS A 209 -9.19 -18.80 -9.32
N ARG A 210 -9.15 -17.62 -8.70
CA ARG A 210 -10.23 -16.64 -8.71
C ARG A 210 -10.04 -15.65 -9.86
N LYS A 211 -11.14 -15.15 -10.39
CA LYS A 211 -11.13 -14.08 -11.38
C LYS A 211 -11.18 -12.73 -10.66
N LEU A 212 -10.43 -11.78 -11.14
CA LEU A 212 -10.51 -10.40 -10.71
C LEU A 212 -11.91 -9.85 -11.00
N ALA A 213 -12.54 -9.24 -10.00
CA ALA A 213 -13.76 -8.46 -10.14
C ALA A 213 -13.52 -7.05 -9.62
N ILE A 214 -13.87 -6.03 -10.41
CA ILE A 214 -13.69 -4.61 -10.06
C ILE A 214 -15.03 -3.89 -10.23
N ARG A 215 -15.45 -3.21 -9.18
CA ARG A 215 -16.53 -2.22 -9.18
C ARG A 215 -15.94 -0.83 -9.09
N THR A 216 -16.29 0.03 -10.02
CA THR A 216 -15.73 1.38 -10.08
C THR A 216 -16.60 2.41 -9.38
N VAL A 217 -15.94 3.41 -8.80
CA VAL A 217 -16.50 4.61 -8.22
C VAL A 217 -16.18 5.78 -9.15
N GLY A 218 -17.19 6.60 -9.47
CA GLY A 218 -16.96 7.93 -10.02
C GLY A 218 -16.82 8.95 -8.89
N ASP A 219 -17.63 10.01 -8.91
CA ASP A 219 -17.64 11.00 -7.82
C ASP A 219 -18.18 10.44 -6.50
N LYS A 220 -19.18 9.55 -6.58
CA LYS A 220 -19.83 8.93 -5.41
C LYS A 220 -20.30 7.53 -5.72
N LEU A 221 -20.23 6.64 -4.73
CA LEU A 221 -20.89 5.33 -4.71
C LEU A 221 -21.35 5.03 -3.28
N VAL A 222 -22.51 4.40 -3.13
CA VAL A 222 -22.96 3.89 -1.83
C VAL A 222 -22.87 2.36 -1.84
N LEU A 223 -22.22 1.83 -0.81
CA LEU A 223 -22.10 0.41 -0.50
C LEU A 223 -22.88 0.09 0.78
N GLY A 224 -22.88 -1.20 1.16
CA GLY A 224 -23.61 -1.67 2.32
C GLY A 224 -25.11 -1.76 2.06
N ASP A 225 -25.88 -1.58 3.10
CA ASP A 225 -27.35 -1.58 3.05
C ASP A 225 -27.93 -0.43 3.90
N ALA A 226 -29.28 -0.35 3.99
CA ALA A 226 -29.94 0.68 4.77
C ALA A 226 -29.61 0.62 6.28
N GLY A 227 -29.16 -0.55 6.75
CA GLY A 227 -28.68 -0.75 8.13
C GLY A 227 -27.33 -0.13 8.39
N GLN A 228 -26.42 -0.16 7.42
CA GLN A 228 -25.05 0.40 7.53
C GLN A 228 -24.55 0.88 6.15
N PRO A 229 -24.98 2.06 5.70
CA PRO A 229 -24.51 2.62 4.44
C PRO A 229 -23.06 3.10 4.57
N ILE A 230 -22.28 2.89 3.49
CA ILE A 230 -20.91 3.36 3.32
C ILE A 230 -20.91 4.24 2.08
N GLU A 231 -20.68 5.52 2.23
CA GLU A 231 -20.58 6.46 1.13
C GLU A 231 -19.12 6.62 0.74
N LEU A 232 -18.76 6.21 -0.47
CA LEU A 232 -17.45 6.47 -1.07
C LEU A 232 -17.51 7.78 -1.85
N HIS A 233 -16.58 8.68 -1.59
CA HIS A 233 -16.50 9.97 -2.27
C HIS A 233 -15.11 10.23 -2.83
N LEU A 234 -15.04 10.77 -4.05
CA LEU A 234 -13.80 11.27 -4.62
C LEU A 234 -13.39 12.60 -3.95
N LEU A 235 -12.16 12.68 -3.47
CA LEU A 235 -11.55 13.94 -3.05
C LEU A 235 -11.11 14.72 -4.31
N ARG A 236 -11.87 15.72 -4.69
CA ARG A 236 -11.54 16.55 -5.86
C ARG A 236 -10.38 17.49 -5.58
N GLY A 237 -9.49 17.63 -6.56
CA GLY A 237 -8.34 18.51 -6.48
C GLY A 237 -7.28 18.08 -5.46
N ASN A 238 -7.23 16.78 -5.13
CA ASN A 238 -6.26 16.24 -4.17
C ASN A 238 -4.86 16.17 -4.79
N LEU A 239 -3.85 16.66 -4.05
CA LEU A 239 -2.46 16.70 -4.53
C LEU A 239 -1.69 15.40 -4.26
N HIS A 240 -2.24 14.50 -3.43
CA HIS A 240 -1.61 13.21 -3.16
C HIS A 240 -1.89 12.20 -4.28
N ASN A 241 -3.17 12.11 -4.69
CA ASN A 241 -3.59 11.24 -5.78
C ASN A 241 -4.93 11.71 -6.36
N ASP A 242 -5.03 11.86 -7.68
CA ASP A 242 -6.23 12.36 -8.38
C ASP A 242 -7.45 11.43 -8.28
N SER A 243 -7.23 10.17 -7.92
CA SER A 243 -8.27 9.15 -7.79
C SER A 243 -8.56 8.75 -6.33
N LEU A 244 -8.10 9.58 -5.36
CA LEU A 244 -8.23 9.26 -3.95
C LEU A 244 -9.68 9.28 -3.48
N LEU A 245 -10.11 8.16 -2.90
CA LEU A 245 -11.42 8.00 -2.29
C LEU A 245 -11.34 8.12 -0.77
N VAL A 246 -12.38 8.68 -0.18
CA VAL A 246 -12.68 8.54 1.25
C VAL A 246 -13.96 7.75 1.43
N ALA A 247 -14.07 7.06 2.57
CA ALA A 247 -15.29 6.36 2.94
C ALA A 247 -15.94 7.04 4.14
N TYR A 248 -17.20 7.44 4.00
CA TYR A 248 -17.99 8.05 5.05
C TYR A 248 -19.10 7.10 5.52
N LEU A 249 -19.19 6.90 6.83
CA LEU A 249 -20.21 6.10 7.49
C LEU A 249 -21.16 7.08 8.23
N PRO A 250 -22.30 7.45 7.60
CA PRO A 250 -23.15 8.53 8.10
C PRO A 250 -23.78 8.23 9.46
N LYS A 251 -24.09 6.96 9.76
CA LYS A 251 -24.68 6.58 11.07
C LYS A 251 -23.72 6.75 12.23
N ASP A 252 -22.42 6.56 11.98
CA ASP A 252 -21.38 6.67 12.99
C ASP A 252 -20.67 8.04 12.92
N LYS A 253 -21.05 8.89 11.95
CA LYS A 253 -20.37 10.16 11.60
C LYS A 253 -18.86 9.98 11.48
N LEU A 254 -18.46 8.87 10.88
CA LEU A 254 -17.09 8.41 10.80
C LEU A 254 -16.56 8.56 9.37
N LEU A 255 -15.44 9.26 9.23
CA LEU A 255 -14.72 9.39 7.95
C LEU A 255 -13.44 8.57 7.98
N VAL A 256 -13.29 7.66 7.02
CA VAL A 256 -12.07 6.87 6.80
C VAL A 256 -11.29 7.48 5.64
N GLN A 257 -10.04 7.81 5.86
CA GLN A 257 -9.16 8.44 4.88
C GLN A 257 -7.74 7.85 4.91
N ALA A 258 -7.03 7.97 3.81
CA ALA A 258 -5.62 7.60 3.65
C ALA A 258 -4.80 8.83 3.22
N ASP A 259 -3.65 9.05 3.86
CA ASP A 259 -2.54 9.95 3.45
C ASP A 259 -2.81 11.46 3.44
N VAL A 260 -4.01 11.90 3.78
CA VAL A 260 -4.37 13.31 3.68
C VAL A 260 -4.53 14.01 5.03
N PHE A 261 -4.55 13.25 6.13
CA PHE A 261 -4.61 13.81 7.48
C PHE A 261 -3.99 12.87 8.52
N ALA A 262 -3.13 13.42 9.35
CA ALA A 262 -2.69 12.81 10.61
C ALA A 262 -2.86 13.84 11.73
N PRO A 263 -3.39 13.44 12.92
CA PRO A 263 -3.52 14.34 14.04
C PRO A 263 -2.13 14.81 14.51
N LEU A 264 -2.06 16.05 14.94
CA LEU A 264 -0.83 16.59 15.52
C LEU A 264 -0.49 15.86 16.83
N PRO A 265 0.79 15.74 17.19
CA PRO A 265 1.17 15.26 18.51
C PRO A 265 0.45 16.03 19.63
N PRO A 266 0.20 15.39 20.78
CA PRO A 266 -0.39 16.09 21.92
C PRO A 266 0.41 17.35 22.26
N ASN A 267 -0.31 18.46 22.47
CA ASN A 267 0.26 19.79 22.80
C ASN A 267 1.18 20.42 21.73
N ALA A 268 1.32 19.83 20.56
CA ALA A 268 2.02 20.49 19.47
C ALA A 268 1.21 21.71 18.98
N PRO A 269 1.86 22.85 18.71
CA PRO A 269 1.18 24.01 18.13
C PRO A 269 0.70 23.67 16.71
N ALA A 270 -0.35 24.38 16.28
CA ALA A 270 -0.75 24.32 14.88
C ALA A 270 0.41 24.77 13.97
N PRO A 271 0.59 24.14 12.79
CA PRO A 271 1.61 24.55 11.85
C PRO A 271 1.30 25.96 11.32
N ALA A 272 2.33 26.79 11.12
CA ALA A 272 2.19 28.11 10.52
C ALA A 272 1.56 28.07 9.11
N THR A 273 1.82 26.99 8.37
CA THR A 273 1.22 26.72 7.07
C THR A 273 0.63 25.30 7.12
N PRO A 274 -0.70 25.15 7.03
CA PRO A 274 -1.34 23.83 6.97
C PRO A 274 -0.86 23.03 5.76
N SER A 275 -0.83 21.70 5.90
CA SER A 275 -0.55 20.81 4.77
C SER A 275 -1.60 20.99 3.67
N PRO A 276 -1.23 21.18 2.40
CA PRO A 276 -2.17 21.35 1.30
C PRO A 276 -3.15 20.18 1.14
N VAL A 277 -2.72 18.94 1.38
CA VAL A 277 -3.60 17.76 1.30
C VAL A 277 -4.59 17.72 2.47
N THR A 278 -4.20 18.19 3.66
CA THR A 278 -5.10 18.30 4.82
C THR A 278 -6.12 19.41 4.63
N LEU A 279 -5.72 20.55 4.06
CA LEU A 279 -6.63 21.62 3.67
C LEU A 279 -7.65 21.13 2.64
N ASN A 280 -7.20 20.44 1.60
CA ASN A 280 -8.07 19.85 0.58
C ASN A 280 -9.08 18.85 1.18
N LEU A 281 -8.69 18.04 2.17
CA LEU A 281 -9.64 17.17 2.88
C LEU A 281 -10.75 17.97 3.52
N ALA A 282 -10.43 19.04 4.26
CA ALA A 282 -11.42 19.89 4.91
C ALA A 282 -12.37 20.57 3.92
N GLU A 283 -11.84 21.11 2.82
CA GLU A 283 -12.62 21.70 1.74
C GLU A 283 -13.60 20.69 1.11
N ASN A 284 -13.16 19.44 0.93
CA ASN A 284 -14.01 18.39 0.42
C ASN A 284 -15.09 17.95 1.43
N ILE A 285 -14.79 17.89 2.73
CA ILE A 285 -15.80 17.64 3.78
C ILE A 285 -16.88 18.71 3.73
N GLU A 286 -16.51 19.99 3.63
CA GLU A 286 -17.44 21.12 3.50
C GLU A 286 -18.25 21.03 2.19
N ARG A 287 -17.58 20.82 1.05
CA ARG A 287 -18.22 20.68 -0.27
C ARG A 287 -19.27 19.56 -0.30
N LEU A 288 -18.93 18.42 0.31
CA LEU A 288 -19.78 17.24 0.37
C LEU A 288 -20.84 17.32 1.49
N LYS A 289 -20.74 18.33 2.37
CA LYS A 289 -21.61 18.53 3.54
C LYS A 289 -21.63 17.30 4.46
N LEU A 290 -20.46 16.70 4.70
CA LEU A 290 -20.35 15.55 5.57
C LEU A 290 -20.37 16.00 7.04
N ASP A 291 -21.21 15.38 7.85
CA ASP A 291 -21.29 15.59 9.29
C ASP A 291 -20.35 14.61 10.01
N VAL A 292 -19.10 15.02 10.21
CA VAL A 292 -18.01 14.17 10.69
C VAL A 292 -17.70 14.45 12.15
N ASP A 293 -17.83 13.44 13.01
CA ASP A 293 -17.43 13.49 14.43
C ASP A 293 -16.02 12.93 14.63
N ARG A 294 -15.66 11.86 13.89
CA ARG A 294 -14.37 11.17 14.01
C ARG A 294 -13.77 10.86 12.64
N ILE A 295 -12.44 10.87 12.58
CA ILE A 295 -11.67 10.53 11.40
C ILE A 295 -10.77 9.33 11.73
N VAL A 296 -10.83 8.30 10.91
CA VAL A 296 -9.93 7.16 10.94
C VAL A 296 -8.87 7.34 9.89
N GLY A 297 -7.62 7.35 10.31
CA GLY A 297 -6.47 7.29 9.42
C GLY A 297 -6.11 5.83 9.09
N ILE A 298 -5.93 5.52 7.82
CA ILE A 298 -5.30 4.26 7.41
C ILE A 298 -3.86 4.24 7.93
N HIS A 299 -3.15 5.35 7.85
CA HIS A 299 -1.96 5.62 8.67
C HIS A 299 -2.37 6.31 9.96
N GLY A 300 -1.91 5.80 11.11
CA GLY A 300 -2.20 6.39 12.41
C GLY A 300 -3.38 5.74 13.12
N GLY A 301 -4.27 6.54 13.67
CA GLY A 301 -5.37 6.06 14.53
C GLY A 301 -6.69 6.77 14.27
N VAL A 302 -7.55 6.74 15.29
CA VAL A 302 -8.84 7.43 15.31
C VAL A 302 -8.68 8.76 16.02
N ALA A 303 -9.10 9.85 15.39
CA ALA A 303 -9.05 11.18 15.95
C ALA A 303 -10.44 11.85 15.91
N PRO A 304 -10.79 12.70 16.89
CA PRO A 304 -11.94 13.61 16.77
C PRO A 304 -11.78 14.55 15.57
N ALA A 305 -12.87 14.93 14.92
CA ALA A 305 -12.84 15.89 13.81
C ALA A 305 -12.26 17.28 14.23
N ALA A 306 -12.30 17.61 15.52
CA ALA A 306 -11.65 18.80 16.07
C ALA A 306 -10.13 18.83 15.82
N GLU A 307 -9.47 17.66 15.75
CA GLU A 307 -8.04 17.56 15.44
C GLU A 307 -7.72 18.02 14.01
N LEU A 308 -8.63 17.80 13.06
CA LEU A 308 -8.48 18.35 11.71
C LEU A 308 -8.50 19.88 11.74
N LYS A 309 -9.43 20.49 12.52
CA LYS A 309 -9.46 21.94 12.69
C LYS A 309 -8.17 22.45 13.34
N ARG A 310 -7.68 21.76 14.38
CA ARG A 310 -6.41 22.11 15.03
C ARG A 310 -5.22 22.04 14.05
N ALA A 311 -5.16 21.02 13.19
CA ALA A 311 -4.12 20.88 12.17
C ALA A 311 -4.18 21.99 11.09
N LEU A 312 -5.31 22.66 10.95
CA LEU A 312 -5.51 23.81 10.05
C LEU A 312 -5.34 25.18 10.76
N GLY A 313 -5.03 25.19 12.06
CA GLY A 313 -4.92 26.43 12.83
C GLY A 313 -6.27 27.11 13.11
N ARG A 314 -7.35 26.32 13.17
CA ARG A 314 -8.74 26.80 13.34
C ARG A 314 -9.36 26.26 14.62
#